data_c461322078ca26fce7ab17bb0ce6670d
#
_entry.id   c461322078ca26fce7ab17bb0ce6670d
#
_cell.length_a   1.000
_cell.length_b   1.000
_cell.length_c   1.000
_cell.angle_alpha   90.00
_cell.angle_beta   90.00
_cell.angle_gamma   90.00
#
_symmetry.space_group_name_H-M   'P 1'
#
loop_
_entity.id
_entity.type
_entity.pdbx_description
1 polymer ?
#
loop_
_entity_poly.entity_id
_entity_poly.type
_entity_poly.pdbx_seq_one_letter_code
_entity_poly.pdbx_strand_id
1 'polypeptide(L)'
;MQKDEIADILKEIGVFLELKGENPFKTRAYQNGARTLEGLTEPLEVLIEEERLGKVKGIGSALADKITELSTTGKLAYYDDLKASIPEGLIAMLNIPGLGPKKVKAVHEKLGIDSVEALEEACKENRLAELPGFGKKTETKILEGI
;
A
#
# COMPACT_ATOMS: atom_id res chain seq x y z
N MET A 1 16.21 -7.38 -9.17
CA MET A 1 15.56 -6.62 -8.08
C MET A 1 15.88 -7.28 -6.75
N GLN A 2 16.26 -6.50 -5.78
CA GLN A 2 16.61 -7.00 -4.45
C GLN A 2 15.37 -7.42 -3.65
N LYS A 3 15.59 -8.35 -2.73
CA LYS A 3 14.53 -8.87 -1.84
C LYS A 3 13.75 -7.74 -1.14
N ASP A 4 14.45 -6.76 -0.60
CA ASP A 4 13.81 -5.65 0.11
C ASP A 4 12.96 -4.77 -0.80
N GLU A 5 13.39 -4.57 -2.03
CA GLU A 5 12.62 -3.82 -3.03
C GLU A 5 11.33 -4.55 -3.39
N ILE A 6 11.41 -5.87 -3.52
CA ILE A 6 10.23 -6.70 -3.79
C ILE A 6 9.26 -6.64 -2.61
N ALA A 7 9.78 -6.73 -1.39
CA ALA A 7 8.96 -6.63 -0.18
C ALA A 7 8.24 -5.28 -0.11
N ASP A 8 8.92 -4.20 -0.47
CA ASP A 8 8.32 -2.86 -0.49
C ASP A 8 7.16 -2.77 -1.50
N ILE A 9 7.32 -3.39 -2.67
CA ILE A 9 6.24 -3.44 -3.67
C ILE A 9 5.05 -4.23 -3.15
N LEU A 10 5.28 -5.36 -2.48
CA LEU A 10 4.19 -6.14 -1.88
C LEU A 10 3.43 -5.34 -0.81
N LYS A 11 4.15 -4.59 0.02
CA LYS A 11 3.53 -3.70 1.01
C LYS A 11 2.69 -2.63 0.34
N GLU A 12 3.20 -2.05 -0.72
CA GLU A 12 2.50 -1.03 -1.49
C GLU A 12 1.22 -1.57 -2.12
N ILE A 13 1.27 -2.79 -2.66
CA ILE A 13 0.07 -3.47 -3.18
C ILE A 13 -0.97 -3.60 -2.06
N GLY A 14 -0.57 -4.01 -0.87
CA GLY A 14 -1.47 -4.11 0.28
C GLY A 14 -2.13 -2.78 0.61
N VAL A 15 -1.37 -1.70 0.60
CA VAL A 15 -1.88 -0.33 0.83
C VAL A 15 -2.90 0.06 -0.24
N PHE A 16 -2.59 -0.18 -1.51
CA PHE A 16 -3.50 0.15 -2.62
C PHE A 16 -4.79 -0.65 -2.55
N LEU A 17 -4.72 -1.93 -2.20
CA LEU A 17 -5.91 -2.76 -2.04
C LEU A 17 -6.79 -2.26 -0.90
N GLU A 18 -6.19 -1.85 0.21
CA GLU A 18 -6.93 -1.26 1.33
C GLU A 18 -7.60 0.04 0.91
N LEU A 19 -6.90 0.88 0.17
CA LEU A 19 -7.43 2.13 -0.36
C LEU A 19 -8.64 1.90 -1.27
N LYS A 20 -8.63 0.81 -2.04
CA LYS A 20 -9.73 0.44 -2.92
C LYS A 20 -10.87 -0.28 -2.20
N GLY A 21 -10.71 -0.58 -0.91
CA GLY A 21 -11.74 -1.26 -0.12
C GLY A 21 -11.81 -2.76 -0.34
N GLU A 22 -10.72 -3.36 -0.79
CA GLU A 22 -10.63 -4.80 -0.98
C GLU A 22 -10.69 -5.57 0.34
N ASN A 23 -10.96 -6.89 0.24
CA ASN A 23 -11.04 -7.78 1.38
C ASN A 23 -9.80 -7.67 2.27
N PRO A 24 -9.96 -7.41 3.60
CA PRO A 24 -8.82 -7.28 4.52
C PRO A 24 -7.89 -8.50 4.58
N PHE A 25 -8.42 -9.71 4.31
CA PHE A 25 -7.59 -10.91 4.27
C PHE A 25 -6.60 -10.86 3.10
N LYS A 26 -7.04 -10.35 1.95
CA LYS A 26 -6.19 -10.17 0.78
C LYS A 26 -5.10 -9.15 1.05
N THR A 27 -5.46 -8.02 1.64
CA THR A 27 -4.51 -6.98 2.03
C THR A 27 -3.45 -7.52 2.98
N ARG A 28 -3.87 -8.26 4.00
CA ARG A 28 -2.96 -8.85 5.00
C ARG A 28 -2.04 -9.90 4.38
N ALA A 29 -2.52 -10.66 3.39
CA ALA A 29 -1.69 -11.66 2.71
C ALA A 29 -0.45 -11.01 2.09
N TYR A 30 -0.60 -9.84 1.47
CA TYR A 30 0.53 -9.10 0.90
C TYR A 30 1.47 -8.57 1.98
N GLN A 31 0.93 -8.03 3.06
CA GLN A 31 1.73 -7.52 4.18
C GLN A 31 2.52 -8.64 4.85
N ASN A 32 1.87 -9.79 5.09
CA ASN A 32 2.51 -10.96 5.69
C ASN A 32 3.57 -11.56 4.76
N GLY A 33 3.26 -11.63 3.47
CA GLY A 33 4.21 -12.10 2.46
C GLY A 33 5.46 -11.23 2.40
N ALA A 34 5.29 -9.93 2.49
CA ALA A 34 6.42 -8.98 2.51
C ALA A 34 7.32 -9.22 3.73
N ARG A 35 6.71 -9.38 4.90
CA ARG A 35 7.46 -9.68 6.13
C ARG A 35 8.20 -11.00 6.06
N THR A 36 7.54 -12.03 5.53
CA THR A 36 8.15 -13.35 5.34
C THR A 36 9.34 -13.24 4.40
N LEU A 37 9.18 -12.48 3.31
CA LEU A 37 10.25 -12.27 2.33
C LEU A 37 11.46 -11.59 2.97
N GLU A 38 11.23 -10.55 3.76
CA GLU A 38 12.30 -9.83 4.46
C GLU A 38 13.07 -10.72 5.43
N GLY A 39 12.37 -11.70 6.05
CA GLY A 39 12.95 -12.60 7.03
C GLY A 39 13.54 -13.89 6.47
N LEU A 40 13.57 -14.05 5.14
CA LEU A 40 14.14 -15.25 4.53
C LEU A 40 15.62 -15.42 4.86
N THR A 41 15.99 -16.62 5.28
CA THR A 41 17.38 -16.97 5.55
C THR A 41 18.07 -17.56 4.33
N GLU A 42 17.33 -18.17 3.42
CA GLU A 42 17.86 -18.69 2.16
C GLU A 42 17.80 -17.61 1.06
N PRO A 43 18.76 -17.62 0.12
CA PRO A 43 18.71 -16.68 -1.00
C PRO A 43 17.43 -16.86 -1.81
N LEU A 44 16.78 -15.74 -2.16
CA LEU A 44 15.55 -15.76 -2.93
C LEU A 44 15.72 -16.48 -4.27
N GLU A 45 16.83 -16.24 -4.95
CA GLU A 45 17.14 -16.84 -6.24
C GLU A 45 17.15 -18.36 -6.18
N VAL A 46 17.67 -18.95 -5.09
CA VAL A 46 17.70 -20.39 -4.89
C VAL A 46 16.28 -20.95 -4.73
N LEU A 47 15.45 -20.28 -3.94
CA LEU A 47 14.07 -20.70 -3.72
C LEU A 47 13.27 -20.67 -5.03
N ILE A 48 13.50 -19.67 -5.87
CA ILE A 48 12.85 -19.54 -7.17
C ILE A 48 13.33 -20.65 -8.12
N GLU A 49 14.64 -20.82 -8.23
CA GLU A 49 15.25 -21.83 -9.11
C GLU A 49 14.79 -23.25 -8.76
N GLU A 50 14.69 -23.56 -7.47
CA GLU A 50 14.26 -24.87 -6.99
C GLU A 50 12.76 -25.03 -6.85
N GLU A 51 12.01 -24.01 -7.25
CA GLU A 51 10.53 -24.00 -7.18
C GLU A 51 9.99 -24.26 -5.78
N ARG A 52 10.67 -23.74 -4.76
CA ARG A 52 10.30 -23.91 -3.35
C ARG A 52 9.65 -22.67 -2.73
N LEU A 53 9.62 -21.55 -3.46
CA LEU A 53 9.14 -20.29 -2.90
C LEU A 53 7.68 -20.39 -2.42
N GLY A 54 6.80 -21.02 -3.20
CA GLY A 54 5.40 -21.20 -2.84
C GLY A 54 5.16 -22.13 -1.66
N LYS A 55 6.18 -22.82 -1.20
CA LYS A 55 6.11 -23.72 -0.05
C LYS A 55 6.54 -23.05 1.25
N VAL A 56 7.07 -21.82 1.16
CA VAL A 56 7.46 -21.06 2.34
C VAL A 56 6.20 -20.63 3.08
N LYS A 57 6.16 -20.86 4.38
CA LYS A 57 5.00 -20.43 5.20
C LYS A 57 4.85 -18.92 5.12
N GLY A 58 3.66 -18.46 4.74
CA GLY A 58 3.37 -17.05 4.55
C GLY A 58 3.45 -16.60 3.10
N ILE A 59 3.91 -17.47 2.19
CA ILE A 59 3.96 -17.20 0.76
C ILE A 59 3.19 -18.30 0.03
N GLY A 60 2.03 -17.95 -0.51
CA GLY A 60 1.24 -18.88 -1.32
C GLY A 60 1.69 -18.89 -2.77
N SER A 61 1.14 -19.80 -3.58
CA SER A 61 1.51 -19.94 -4.98
C SER A 61 1.30 -18.66 -5.80
N ALA A 62 0.18 -17.97 -5.58
CA ALA A 62 -0.11 -16.71 -6.29
C ALA A 62 0.92 -15.63 -5.96
N LEU A 63 1.28 -15.54 -4.69
CA LEU A 63 2.28 -14.56 -4.25
C LEU A 63 3.66 -14.92 -4.75
N ALA A 64 3.98 -16.22 -4.74
CA ALA A 64 5.25 -16.73 -5.27
C ALA A 64 5.42 -16.38 -6.75
N ASP A 65 4.37 -16.48 -7.54
CA ASP A 65 4.39 -16.12 -8.96
C ASP A 65 4.72 -14.63 -9.15
N LYS A 66 4.12 -13.76 -8.35
CA LYS A 66 4.37 -12.33 -8.40
C LYS A 66 5.79 -11.97 -7.98
N ILE A 67 6.28 -12.60 -6.92
CA ILE A 67 7.66 -12.40 -6.45
C ILE A 67 8.64 -12.85 -7.53
N THR A 68 8.36 -13.99 -8.17
CA THR A 68 9.20 -14.52 -9.24
C THR A 68 9.24 -13.56 -10.42
N GLU A 69 8.09 -13.03 -10.83
CA GLU A 69 8.02 -12.06 -11.91
C GLU A 69 8.87 -10.82 -11.62
N LEU A 70 8.75 -10.27 -10.42
CA LEU A 70 9.54 -9.10 -9.98
C LEU A 70 11.03 -9.43 -9.96
N SER A 71 11.40 -10.59 -9.43
CA SER A 71 12.81 -10.99 -9.31
C SER A 71 13.46 -11.21 -10.68
N THR A 72 12.73 -11.79 -11.63
CA THR A 72 13.28 -12.16 -12.94
C THR A 72 13.19 -11.04 -13.98
N THR A 73 12.15 -10.19 -13.93
CA THR A 73 11.93 -9.15 -14.94
C THR A 73 12.09 -7.73 -14.41
N GLY A 74 12.04 -7.54 -13.10
CA GLY A 74 12.07 -6.22 -12.49
C GLY A 74 10.76 -5.47 -12.58
N LYS A 75 9.69 -6.11 -13.10
CA LYS A 75 8.37 -5.51 -13.26
C LYS A 75 7.28 -6.48 -12.87
N LEU A 76 6.11 -5.93 -12.52
CA LEU A 76 4.92 -6.73 -12.20
C LEU A 76 3.71 -6.01 -12.79
N ALA A 77 3.09 -6.63 -13.80
CA ALA A 77 1.94 -6.06 -14.48
C ALA A 77 0.78 -5.79 -13.51
N TYR A 78 0.55 -6.71 -12.59
CA TYR A 78 -0.50 -6.56 -11.57
C TYR A 78 -0.33 -5.27 -10.76
N TYR A 79 0.90 -4.98 -10.33
CA TYR A 79 1.22 -3.77 -9.57
C TYR A 79 1.02 -2.50 -10.41
N ASP A 80 1.52 -2.51 -11.65
CA ASP A 80 1.40 -1.37 -12.54
C ASP A 80 -0.06 -1.05 -12.85
N ASP A 81 -0.87 -2.08 -13.13
CA ASP A 81 -2.30 -1.92 -13.41
C ASP A 81 -3.06 -1.42 -12.18
N LEU A 82 -2.74 -1.97 -11.01
CA LEU A 82 -3.37 -1.56 -9.75
C LEU A 82 -3.08 -0.09 -9.44
N LYS A 83 -1.82 0.30 -9.57
CA LYS A 83 -1.40 1.69 -9.33
C LYS A 83 -2.08 2.65 -10.31
N ALA A 84 -2.16 2.27 -11.57
CA ALA A 84 -2.82 3.07 -12.60
C ALA A 84 -4.33 3.23 -12.37
N SER A 85 -4.94 2.31 -11.65
CA SER A 85 -6.37 2.36 -11.33
C SER A 85 -6.72 3.32 -10.20
N ILE A 86 -5.71 3.87 -9.50
CA ILE A 86 -5.91 4.77 -8.37
C ILE A 86 -5.58 6.19 -8.80
N PRO A 87 -6.45 7.18 -8.51
CA PRO A 87 -6.15 8.58 -8.82
C PRO A 87 -4.82 9.03 -8.21
N GLU A 88 -4.01 9.71 -8.98
CA GLU A 88 -2.69 10.18 -8.54
C GLU A 88 -2.74 11.01 -7.26
N GLY A 89 -3.78 11.83 -7.10
CA GLY A 89 -3.97 12.64 -5.91
C GLY A 89 -4.09 11.82 -4.62
N LEU A 90 -4.73 10.65 -4.71
CA LEU A 90 -4.85 9.76 -3.55
C LEU A 90 -3.50 9.15 -3.19
N ILE A 91 -2.72 8.78 -4.18
CA ILE A 91 -1.36 8.26 -3.96
C ILE A 91 -0.49 9.34 -3.32
N ALA A 92 -0.58 10.57 -3.80
CA ALA A 92 0.15 11.70 -3.21
C ALA A 92 -0.22 11.92 -1.75
N MET A 93 -1.51 11.78 -1.41
CA MET A 93 -1.97 11.94 -0.03
C MET A 93 -1.43 10.85 0.90
N LEU A 94 -1.16 9.65 0.39
CA LEU A 94 -0.59 8.57 1.19
C LEU A 94 0.80 8.90 1.73
N ASN A 95 1.50 9.83 1.11
CA ASN A 95 2.83 10.26 1.54
C ASN A 95 2.81 11.29 2.64
N ILE A 96 1.63 11.80 3.00
CA ILE A 96 1.50 12.82 4.05
C ILE A 96 1.53 12.13 5.42
N PRO A 97 2.41 12.57 6.34
CA PRO A 97 2.42 12.02 7.70
C PRO A 97 1.06 12.15 8.38
N GLY A 98 0.61 11.07 9.00
CA GLY A 98 -0.70 11.02 9.66
C GLY A 98 -1.84 10.57 8.77
N LEU A 99 -1.61 10.42 7.46
CA LEU A 99 -2.60 9.89 6.51
C LEU A 99 -2.23 8.49 6.06
N GLY A 100 -2.91 7.49 6.63
CA GLY A 100 -2.83 6.12 6.15
C GLY A 100 -3.94 5.84 5.13
N PRO A 101 -3.96 4.62 4.54
CA PRO A 101 -4.96 4.30 3.52
C PRO A 101 -6.40 4.41 3.98
N LYS A 102 -6.69 4.11 5.24
CA LYS A 102 -8.05 4.24 5.78
C LYS A 102 -8.51 5.68 5.80
N LYS A 103 -7.64 6.59 6.23
CA LYS A 103 -7.95 8.01 6.30
C LYS A 103 -8.07 8.64 4.92
N VAL A 104 -7.17 8.28 4.01
CA VAL A 104 -7.25 8.75 2.61
C VAL A 104 -8.58 8.30 1.99
N LYS A 105 -8.95 7.04 2.18
CA LYS A 105 -10.21 6.51 1.71
C LYS A 105 -11.41 7.29 2.26
N ALA A 106 -11.39 7.57 3.58
CA ALA A 106 -12.46 8.29 4.25
C ALA A 106 -12.63 9.71 3.70
N VAL A 107 -11.54 10.46 3.53
CA VAL A 107 -11.64 11.83 3.02
C VAL A 107 -12.08 11.84 1.56
N HIS A 108 -11.67 10.85 0.78
CA HIS A 108 -12.09 10.73 -0.60
C HIS A 108 -13.57 10.40 -0.71
N GLU A 109 -14.05 9.39 -0.01
CA GLU A 109 -15.45 8.94 -0.08
C GLU A 109 -16.44 9.91 0.55
N LYS A 110 -16.07 10.50 1.68
CA LYS A 110 -17.00 11.35 2.44
C LYS A 110 -16.95 12.82 2.09
N LEU A 111 -15.80 13.33 1.67
CA LEU A 111 -15.62 14.74 1.34
C LEU A 111 -15.32 14.99 -0.14
N GLY A 112 -15.16 13.93 -0.93
CA GLY A 112 -14.84 14.06 -2.35
C GLY A 112 -13.44 14.61 -2.62
N ILE A 113 -12.53 14.50 -1.64
CA ILE A 113 -11.18 15.04 -1.77
C ILE A 113 -10.33 14.07 -2.59
N ASP A 114 -9.74 14.56 -3.67
CA ASP A 114 -8.91 13.77 -4.58
C ASP A 114 -7.56 14.41 -4.91
N SER A 115 -7.18 15.45 -4.18
CA SER A 115 -5.90 16.12 -4.39
C SER A 115 -5.38 16.67 -3.07
N VAL A 116 -4.06 16.90 -3.03
CA VAL A 116 -3.41 17.52 -1.86
C VAL A 116 -3.93 18.94 -1.65
N GLU A 117 -4.17 19.67 -2.72
CA GLU A 117 -4.70 21.03 -2.67
C GLU A 117 -6.10 21.07 -2.03
N ALA A 118 -6.97 20.17 -2.46
CA ALA A 118 -8.32 20.08 -1.89
C ALA A 118 -8.26 19.65 -0.42
N LEU A 119 -7.32 18.79 -0.07
CA LEU A 119 -7.10 18.35 1.31
C LEU A 119 -6.66 19.52 2.19
N GLU A 120 -5.72 20.33 1.71
CA GLU A 120 -5.24 21.51 2.42
C GLU A 120 -6.39 22.48 2.71
N GLU A 121 -7.22 22.76 1.71
CA GLU A 121 -8.38 23.61 1.85
C GLU A 121 -9.36 23.08 2.90
N ALA A 122 -9.64 21.78 2.85
CA ALA A 122 -10.54 21.14 3.82
C ALA A 122 -9.99 21.23 5.24
N CYS A 123 -8.67 21.12 5.42
CA CYS A 123 -8.03 21.28 6.72
C CYS A 123 -8.20 22.72 7.24
N LYS A 124 -8.01 23.71 6.38
CA LYS A 124 -8.17 25.12 6.73
C LYS A 124 -9.59 25.48 7.10
N GLU A 125 -10.57 24.78 6.50
CA GLU A 125 -11.98 24.96 6.77
C GLU A 125 -12.50 24.10 7.92
N ASN A 126 -11.62 23.33 8.59
CA ASN A 126 -11.95 22.42 9.68
C ASN A 126 -12.93 21.30 9.29
N ARG A 127 -12.95 20.91 8.02
CA ARG A 127 -13.87 19.88 7.51
C ARG A 127 -13.45 18.47 7.87
N LEU A 128 -12.15 18.22 8.02
CA LEU A 128 -11.64 16.91 8.42
C LEU A 128 -12.01 16.57 9.86
N ALA A 129 -11.99 17.55 10.74
CA ALA A 129 -12.28 17.34 12.16
C ALA A 129 -13.71 16.82 12.40
N GLU A 130 -14.61 16.99 11.42
CA GLU A 130 -15.99 16.50 11.49
C GLU A 130 -16.11 15.01 11.22
N LEU A 131 -15.09 14.39 10.61
CA LEU A 131 -15.12 12.97 10.28
C LEU A 131 -14.80 12.10 11.48
N PRO A 132 -15.48 10.93 11.61
CA PRO A 132 -15.15 9.97 12.66
C PRO A 132 -13.69 9.53 12.58
N GLY A 133 -13.00 9.50 13.69
CA GLY A 133 -11.59 9.13 13.75
C GLY A 133 -10.62 10.25 13.43
N PHE A 134 -11.14 11.42 13.03
CA PHE A 134 -10.34 12.62 12.82
C PHE A 134 -10.67 13.59 13.95
N GLY A 135 -9.71 14.00 14.71
CA GLY A 135 -9.90 15.07 15.67
C GLY A 135 -9.21 16.32 15.15
N LYS A 136 -9.34 17.43 15.86
CA LYS A 136 -8.66 18.67 15.51
C LYS A 136 -7.14 18.51 15.52
N LYS A 137 -6.62 17.67 16.43
CA LYS A 137 -5.18 17.35 16.50
C LYS A 137 -4.71 16.65 15.24
N THR A 138 -5.49 15.66 14.76
CA THR A 138 -5.18 14.92 13.54
C THR A 138 -5.20 15.86 12.33
N GLU A 139 -6.19 16.71 12.24
CA GLU A 139 -6.33 17.71 11.18
C GLU A 139 -5.12 18.65 11.16
N THR A 140 -4.70 19.15 12.31
CA THR A 140 -3.53 20.01 12.43
C THR A 140 -2.26 19.31 11.98
N LYS A 141 -2.08 18.04 12.38
CA LYS A 141 -0.93 17.24 11.98
C LYS A 141 -0.88 17.02 10.48
N ILE A 142 -2.03 16.74 9.87
CA ILE A 142 -2.14 16.56 8.43
C ILE A 142 -1.77 17.84 7.70
N LEU A 143 -2.31 18.97 8.15
CA LEU A 143 -2.01 20.28 7.57
C LEU A 143 -0.51 20.61 7.66
N GLU A 144 0.11 20.31 8.79
CA GLU A 144 1.55 20.53 8.98
C GLU A 144 2.39 19.63 8.06
N GLY A 145 1.89 18.43 7.75
CA GLY A 145 2.58 17.47 6.90
C GLY A 145 2.45 17.75 5.40
N ILE A 146 1.53 18.64 5.00
CA ILE A 146 1.37 19.03 3.59
C ILE A 146 2.54 19.94 3.09
#